data_78e41f2eb9999c52533785c76ca51da2
#
_entry.id   78e41f2eb9999c52533785c76ca51da2
#
_cell.length_a   1.000
_cell.length_b   1.000
_cell.length_c   1.000
_cell.angle_alpha   90.00
_cell.angle_beta   90.00
_cell.angle_gamma   90.00
#
_symmetry.space_group_name_H-M   'P 1'
#
loop_
_entity.id
_entity.type
_entity.pdbx_description
1 polymer ?
#
loop_
_entity_poly.entity_id
_entity_poly.type
_entity_poly.pdbx_seq_one_letter_code
_entity_poly.pdbx_strand_id
1 'polypeptide(L)'
;QKAKSDIDLLYAGLRGKFLMMEGSASEISDEDFIAALKRAHEEVEKIIDLQIEMRRALGKPDKDIKDIPQPADKMDFIRAEGGEALAAALLIKGKLERQGKVSAIKEDLLKKVSEKWPEIDAVGFVHLFDALEIETVRKNVLEKGLRIDGRAQHEIRPLAAQVGVLPRVHGSAIFSRGETQSFATVTLGTKKDAQELDSVTGGPLSKRFMLHYNFPPYCTGEVGRLGSTGRREIGHGALAERS
;
A
#
# COMPACT_ATOMS: atom_id res chain seq x y z
N GLN A 1 -31.94 -0.31 7.28
CA GLN A 1 -31.09 -1.53 7.43
C GLN A 1 -29.69 -1.15 7.87
N LYS A 2 -29.02 -0.20 7.19
CA LYS A 2 -27.63 0.22 7.52
C LYS A 2 -27.45 0.66 8.98
N ALA A 3 -28.41 1.42 9.55
CA ALA A 3 -28.37 1.87 10.95
C ALA A 3 -28.52 0.75 12.01
N LYS A 4 -28.81 -0.48 11.59
CA LYS A 4 -28.95 -1.66 12.46
C LYS A 4 -27.87 -2.72 12.17
N SER A 5 -26.93 -2.42 11.29
CA SER A 5 -25.88 -3.35 10.90
C SER A 5 -24.61 -3.10 11.70
N ASP A 6 -24.02 -4.15 12.21
CA ASP A 6 -22.73 -4.11 12.92
C ASP A 6 -21.56 -4.10 11.95
N ILE A 7 -21.81 -4.15 10.64
CA ILE A 7 -20.80 -4.06 9.59
C ILE A 7 -21.24 -3.12 8.47
N ASP A 8 -20.36 -2.27 8.00
CA ASP A 8 -20.47 -1.48 6.78
C ASP A 8 -19.27 -1.83 5.88
N LEU A 9 -19.53 -2.52 4.76
CA LEU A 9 -18.50 -3.10 3.90
C LEU A 9 -18.67 -2.63 2.46
N LEU A 10 -17.62 -2.01 1.93
CA LEU A 10 -17.40 -1.81 0.51
C LEU A 10 -16.51 -2.92 -0.02
N TYR A 11 -16.97 -3.62 -1.04
CA TYR A 11 -16.25 -4.74 -1.64
C TYR A 11 -16.06 -4.54 -3.14
N ALA A 12 -14.88 -4.81 -3.64
CA ALA A 12 -14.59 -4.87 -5.08
C ALA A 12 -13.92 -6.19 -5.43
N GLY A 13 -14.38 -6.79 -6.52
CA GLY A 13 -13.87 -8.08 -6.99
C GLY A 13 -13.87 -8.20 -8.51
N LEU A 14 -13.11 -9.16 -8.99
CA LEU A 14 -13.16 -9.68 -10.33
C LEU A 14 -13.75 -11.09 -10.27
N ARG A 15 -14.04 -11.69 -11.43
CA ARG A 15 -14.56 -13.07 -11.47
C ARG A 15 -13.63 -14.02 -10.74
N GLY A 16 -14.14 -14.63 -9.67
CA GLY A 16 -13.40 -15.57 -8.82
C GLY A 16 -12.20 -14.97 -8.08
N LYS A 17 -12.04 -13.64 -8.05
CA LYS A 17 -10.90 -12.99 -7.40
C LYS A 17 -11.32 -11.79 -6.57
N PHE A 18 -10.82 -11.75 -5.34
CA PHE A 18 -10.85 -10.58 -4.48
C PHE A 18 -9.92 -9.48 -5.03
N LEU A 19 -10.35 -8.24 -4.98
CA LEU A 19 -9.57 -7.09 -5.40
C LEU A 19 -9.32 -6.10 -4.25
N MET A 20 -10.40 -5.64 -3.60
CA MET A 20 -10.31 -4.63 -2.55
C MET A 20 -11.50 -4.74 -1.60
N MET A 21 -11.27 -4.40 -0.35
CA MET A 21 -12.32 -4.14 0.63
C MET A 21 -12.00 -2.89 1.45
N GLU A 22 -13.02 -2.20 1.88
CA GLU A 22 -12.97 -1.10 2.83
C GLU A 22 -14.23 -1.14 3.67
N GLY A 23 -14.12 -0.83 4.97
CA GLY A 23 -15.30 -0.83 5.81
C GLY A 23 -15.01 -0.51 7.26
N SER A 24 -16.05 -0.62 8.06
CA SER A 24 -16.01 -0.54 9.52
C SER A 24 -16.92 -1.58 10.13
N ALA A 25 -16.62 -2.04 11.33
CA ALA A 25 -17.43 -3.02 12.04
C ALA A 25 -17.44 -2.70 13.55
N SER A 26 -18.50 -3.14 14.23
CA SER A 26 -18.68 -3.03 15.68
C SER A 26 -18.32 -4.36 16.35
N GLU A 27 -17.03 -4.67 16.41
CA GLU A 27 -16.46 -5.85 17.11
C GLU A 27 -17.09 -7.20 16.69
N ILE A 28 -17.32 -7.39 15.39
CA ILE A 28 -17.81 -8.67 14.85
C ILE A 28 -16.71 -9.75 14.89
N SER A 29 -17.09 -11.03 14.89
CA SER A 29 -16.14 -12.14 14.85
C SER A 29 -15.44 -12.24 13.48
N ASP A 30 -14.26 -12.88 13.46
CA ASP A 30 -13.54 -13.16 12.22
C ASP A 30 -14.36 -14.06 11.27
N GLU A 31 -15.10 -15.01 11.82
CA GLU A 31 -15.98 -15.91 11.09
C GLU A 31 -17.10 -15.15 10.39
N ASP A 32 -17.75 -14.22 11.08
CA ASP A 32 -18.81 -13.39 10.53
C ASP A 32 -18.26 -12.44 9.46
N PHE A 33 -17.08 -11.88 9.68
CA PHE A 33 -16.40 -11.04 8.69
C PHE A 33 -16.08 -11.82 7.41
N ILE A 34 -15.54 -13.03 7.53
CA ILE A 34 -15.26 -13.91 6.39
C ILE A 34 -16.57 -14.29 5.66
N ALA A 35 -17.64 -14.58 6.40
CA ALA A 35 -18.94 -14.89 5.81
C ALA A 35 -19.49 -13.68 5.03
N ALA A 36 -19.37 -12.48 5.57
CA ALA A 36 -19.77 -11.23 4.89
C ALA A 36 -18.98 -10.99 3.60
N LEU A 37 -17.66 -11.24 3.60
CA LEU A 37 -16.82 -11.15 2.40
C LEU A 37 -17.24 -12.15 1.31
N LYS A 38 -17.50 -13.40 1.68
CA LYS A 38 -17.99 -14.42 0.75
C LYS A 38 -19.33 -14.00 0.14
N ARG A 39 -20.25 -13.54 0.97
CA ARG A 39 -21.56 -13.06 0.50
C ARG A 39 -21.42 -11.85 -0.43
N ALA A 40 -20.57 -10.89 -0.09
CA ALA A 40 -20.29 -9.74 -0.94
C ALA A 40 -19.72 -10.16 -2.31
N HIS A 41 -18.84 -11.16 -2.33
CA HIS A 41 -18.29 -11.70 -3.58
C HIS A 41 -19.37 -12.32 -4.47
N GLU A 42 -20.28 -13.12 -3.90
CA GLU A 42 -21.43 -13.69 -4.63
C GLU A 42 -22.30 -12.62 -5.29
N GLU A 43 -22.52 -11.49 -4.62
CA GLU A 43 -23.31 -10.38 -5.19
C GLU A 43 -22.54 -9.62 -6.28
N VAL A 44 -21.22 -9.46 -6.12
CA VAL A 44 -20.34 -8.86 -7.14
C VAL A 44 -20.28 -9.71 -8.41
N GLU A 45 -20.28 -11.05 -8.30
CA GLU A 45 -20.34 -11.94 -9.46
C GLU A 45 -21.57 -11.68 -10.32
N LYS A 46 -22.74 -11.45 -9.71
CA LYS A 46 -23.97 -11.08 -10.45
C LYS A 46 -23.84 -9.75 -11.19
N ILE A 47 -23.18 -8.77 -10.56
CA ILE A 47 -22.92 -7.47 -11.18
C ILE A 47 -21.96 -7.62 -12.37
N ILE A 48 -20.95 -8.48 -12.24
CA ILE A 48 -20.03 -8.81 -13.35
C ILE A 48 -20.78 -9.45 -14.51
N ASP A 49 -21.71 -10.38 -14.24
CA ASP A 49 -22.53 -10.99 -15.28
C ASP A 49 -23.35 -9.97 -16.06
N LEU A 50 -24.00 -9.02 -15.36
CA LEU A 50 -24.75 -7.93 -15.97
C LEU A 50 -23.84 -7.02 -16.84
N GLN A 51 -22.63 -6.72 -16.40
CA GLN A 51 -21.68 -5.93 -17.18
C GLN A 51 -21.26 -6.67 -18.47
N ILE A 52 -21.03 -7.99 -18.39
CA ILE A 52 -20.69 -8.81 -19.56
C ILE A 52 -21.88 -8.86 -20.53
N GLU A 53 -23.08 -9.05 -20.03
CA GLU A 53 -24.31 -9.06 -20.84
C GLU A 53 -24.50 -7.73 -21.57
N MET A 54 -24.40 -6.60 -20.83
CA MET A 54 -24.48 -5.27 -21.39
C MET A 54 -23.43 -5.04 -22.49
N ARG A 55 -22.20 -5.46 -22.26
CA ARG A 55 -21.13 -5.33 -23.27
C ARG A 55 -21.46 -6.12 -24.54
N ARG A 56 -21.96 -7.34 -24.39
CA ARG A 56 -22.38 -8.19 -25.51
C ARG A 56 -23.55 -7.55 -26.29
N ALA A 57 -24.55 -7.06 -25.59
CA ALA A 57 -25.71 -6.39 -26.19
C ALA A 57 -25.31 -5.12 -26.97
N LEU A 58 -24.29 -4.41 -26.52
CA LEU A 58 -23.75 -3.23 -27.21
C LEU A 58 -22.74 -3.56 -28.31
N GLY A 59 -22.42 -4.84 -28.54
CA GLY A 59 -21.46 -5.27 -29.55
C GLY A 59 -20.04 -4.75 -29.32
N LYS A 60 -19.67 -4.43 -28.07
CA LYS A 60 -18.34 -3.94 -27.74
C LYS A 60 -17.34 -5.10 -27.68
N PRO A 61 -16.23 -5.03 -28.43
CA PRO A 61 -15.18 -6.05 -28.37
C PRO A 61 -14.51 -6.06 -26.98
N ASP A 62 -13.84 -7.17 -26.68
CA ASP A 62 -12.91 -7.22 -25.54
C ASP A 62 -11.76 -6.24 -25.77
N LYS A 63 -11.26 -5.66 -24.68
CA LYS A 63 -10.03 -4.88 -24.77
C LYS A 63 -8.88 -5.84 -25.10
N ASP A 64 -8.10 -5.49 -26.11
CA ASP A 64 -6.84 -6.16 -26.41
C ASP A 64 -5.82 -5.76 -25.31
N ILE A 65 -5.76 -6.57 -24.25
CA ILE A 65 -4.77 -6.40 -23.18
C ILE A 65 -3.56 -7.23 -23.58
N LYS A 66 -2.52 -6.53 -24.03
CA LYS A 66 -1.24 -7.18 -24.33
C LYS A 66 -0.52 -7.47 -23.02
N ASP A 67 -0.38 -8.76 -22.71
CA ASP A 67 0.62 -9.18 -21.73
C ASP A 67 1.99 -8.80 -22.27
N ILE A 68 2.80 -8.14 -21.44
CA ILE A 68 4.21 -7.90 -21.73
C ILE A 68 4.98 -9.00 -20.96
N PRO A 69 5.20 -10.17 -21.60
CA PRO A 69 5.90 -11.26 -20.95
C PRO A 69 7.34 -10.81 -20.66
N GLN A 70 7.83 -11.14 -19.46
CA GLN A 70 9.24 -10.96 -19.17
C GLN A 70 10.06 -11.91 -20.04
N PRO A 71 10.99 -11.44 -20.88
CA PRO A 71 11.79 -12.31 -21.72
C PRO A 71 12.62 -13.27 -20.87
N ALA A 72 12.42 -14.58 -21.06
CA ALA A 72 13.02 -15.60 -20.19
C ALA A 72 14.55 -15.55 -20.23
N ASP A 73 15.16 -15.36 -21.39
CA ASP A 73 16.60 -15.23 -21.60
C ASP A 73 17.21 -14.06 -20.81
N LYS A 74 16.51 -12.94 -20.76
CA LYS A 74 16.90 -11.73 -20.03
C LYS A 74 16.75 -11.91 -18.54
N MET A 75 15.64 -12.53 -18.09
CA MET A 75 15.44 -12.87 -16.69
C MET A 75 16.49 -13.87 -16.18
N ASP A 76 16.81 -14.90 -16.96
CA ASP A 76 17.84 -15.88 -16.61
C ASP A 76 19.22 -15.23 -16.47
N PHE A 77 19.52 -14.29 -17.37
CA PHE A 77 20.78 -13.55 -17.31
C PHE A 77 20.89 -12.70 -16.06
N ILE A 78 19.91 -11.84 -15.76
CA ILE A 78 19.99 -10.97 -14.57
C ILE A 78 19.93 -11.78 -13.26
N ARG A 79 19.24 -12.93 -13.28
CA ARG A 79 19.23 -13.86 -12.14
C ARG A 79 20.62 -14.48 -11.90
N ALA A 80 21.30 -14.87 -12.97
CA ALA A 80 22.65 -15.43 -12.88
C ALA A 80 23.67 -14.38 -12.43
N GLU A 81 23.59 -13.15 -12.97
CA GLU A 81 24.58 -12.10 -12.72
C GLU A 81 24.38 -11.36 -11.39
N GLY A 82 23.13 -11.24 -10.91
CA GLY A 82 22.83 -10.40 -9.74
C GLY A 82 21.99 -11.05 -8.65
N GLY A 83 21.38 -12.20 -8.92
CA GLY A 83 20.40 -12.78 -8.00
C GLY A 83 20.94 -13.12 -6.61
N GLU A 84 22.14 -13.68 -6.53
CA GLU A 84 22.79 -14.02 -5.24
C GLU A 84 23.16 -12.75 -4.45
N ALA A 85 23.78 -11.78 -5.12
CA ALA A 85 24.14 -10.51 -4.51
C ALA A 85 22.92 -9.74 -4.01
N LEU A 86 21.83 -9.74 -4.81
CA LEU A 86 20.56 -9.13 -4.44
C LEU A 86 19.92 -9.85 -3.23
N ALA A 87 19.93 -11.18 -3.22
CA ALA A 87 19.40 -11.96 -2.10
C ALA A 87 20.12 -11.65 -0.77
N ALA A 88 21.44 -11.47 -0.82
CA ALA A 88 22.21 -11.05 0.35
C ALA A 88 21.94 -9.58 0.74
N ALA A 89 21.89 -8.68 -0.23
CA ALA A 89 21.65 -7.26 0.01
C ALA A 89 20.29 -7.01 0.67
N LEU A 90 19.24 -7.73 0.27
CA LEU A 90 17.88 -7.59 0.80
C LEU A 90 17.74 -7.99 2.29
N LEU A 91 18.71 -8.73 2.84
CA LEU A 91 18.72 -9.12 4.26
C LEU A 91 19.49 -8.14 5.17
N ILE A 92 20.11 -7.11 4.62
CA ILE A 92 20.80 -6.08 5.40
C ILE A 92 19.77 -5.33 6.27
N LYS A 93 20.04 -5.24 7.57
CA LYS A 93 19.12 -4.65 8.56
C LYS A 93 18.92 -3.14 8.36
N GLY A 94 19.99 -2.39 8.14
CA GLY A 94 19.95 -0.94 7.94
C GLY A 94 19.26 -0.56 6.62
N LYS A 95 18.23 0.28 6.67
CA LYS A 95 17.46 0.67 5.48
C LYS A 95 18.31 1.36 4.43
N LEU A 96 19.08 2.38 4.83
CA LEU A 96 19.91 3.16 3.91
C LEU A 96 21.06 2.32 3.33
N GLU A 97 21.69 1.49 4.14
CA GLU A 97 22.73 0.58 3.68
C GLU A 97 22.18 -0.44 2.68
N ARG A 98 21.03 -1.06 3.00
CA ARG A 98 20.34 -1.97 2.10
C ARG A 98 19.99 -1.31 0.78
N GLN A 99 19.39 -0.12 0.82
CA GLN A 99 19.04 0.63 -0.39
C GLN A 99 20.28 0.96 -1.22
N GLY A 100 21.36 1.41 -0.59
CA GLY A 100 22.64 1.68 -1.29
C GLY A 100 23.21 0.45 -1.98
N LYS A 101 23.18 -0.72 -1.33
CA LYS A 101 23.64 -1.98 -1.93
C LYS A 101 22.73 -2.44 -3.08
N VAL A 102 21.42 -2.36 -2.91
CA VAL A 102 20.46 -2.72 -3.98
C VAL A 102 20.62 -1.79 -5.19
N SER A 103 20.79 -0.48 -4.96
CA SER A 103 21.03 0.50 -6.02
C SER A 103 22.33 0.20 -6.79
N ALA A 104 23.41 -0.12 -6.09
CA ALA A 104 24.69 -0.47 -6.73
C ALA A 104 24.57 -1.73 -7.61
N ILE A 105 23.85 -2.76 -7.14
CA ILE A 105 23.57 -3.97 -7.92
C ILE A 105 22.71 -3.63 -9.15
N LYS A 106 21.69 -2.78 -8.98
CA LYS A 106 20.82 -2.32 -10.08
C LYS A 106 21.62 -1.60 -11.16
N GLU A 107 22.54 -0.71 -10.77
CA GLU A 107 23.40 0.01 -11.70
C GLU A 107 24.37 -0.91 -12.45
N ASP A 108 24.97 -1.88 -11.77
CA ASP A 108 25.87 -2.86 -12.39
C ASP A 108 25.12 -3.73 -13.41
N LEU A 109 23.94 -4.24 -13.03
CA LEU A 109 23.10 -5.02 -13.91
C LEU A 109 22.60 -4.22 -15.11
N LEU A 110 22.25 -2.92 -14.92
CA LEU A 110 21.87 -2.05 -16.02
C LEU A 110 22.97 -1.94 -17.07
N LYS A 111 24.24 -1.76 -16.65
CA LYS A 111 25.38 -1.70 -17.57
C LYS A 111 25.52 -3.00 -18.36
N LYS A 112 25.52 -4.14 -17.68
CA LYS A 112 25.63 -5.47 -18.31
C LYS A 112 24.49 -5.76 -19.29
N VAL A 113 23.26 -5.39 -18.93
CA VAL A 113 22.07 -5.57 -19.78
C VAL A 113 22.13 -4.64 -21.00
N SER A 114 22.53 -3.38 -20.81
CA SER A 114 22.66 -2.42 -21.91
C SER A 114 23.75 -2.78 -22.91
N GLU A 115 24.86 -3.40 -22.45
CA GLU A 115 25.92 -3.92 -23.31
C GLU A 115 25.46 -5.11 -24.14
N LYS A 116 24.65 -6.01 -23.55
CA LYS A 116 24.21 -7.25 -24.19
C LYS A 116 22.97 -7.06 -25.05
N TRP A 117 22.05 -6.19 -24.64
CA TRP A 117 20.77 -5.89 -25.31
C TRP A 117 20.53 -4.37 -25.38
N PRO A 118 21.19 -3.69 -26.34
CA PRO A 118 21.06 -2.23 -26.49
C PRO A 118 19.63 -1.73 -26.78
N GLU A 119 18.75 -2.65 -27.21
CA GLU A 119 17.35 -2.35 -27.49
C GLU A 119 16.49 -2.20 -26.23
N ILE A 120 16.98 -2.63 -25.06
CA ILE A 120 16.25 -2.48 -23.80
C ILE A 120 16.45 -1.05 -23.28
N ASP A 121 15.36 -0.32 -23.21
CA ASP A 121 15.35 1.00 -22.56
C ASP A 121 15.37 0.91 -21.04
N ALA A 122 15.54 2.05 -20.38
CA ALA A 122 15.58 2.13 -18.94
C ALA A 122 14.29 1.60 -18.27
N VAL A 123 13.13 1.76 -18.90
CA VAL A 123 11.85 1.29 -18.38
C VAL A 123 11.77 -0.24 -18.44
N GLY A 124 12.14 -0.83 -19.58
CA GLY A 124 12.21 -2.28 -19.75
C GLY A 124 13.17 -2.94 -18.74
N PHE A 125 14.33 -2.32 -18.49
CA PHE A 125 15.24 -2.80 -17.46
C PHE A 125 14.66 -2.72 -16.05
N VAL A 126 13.97 -1.63 -15.70
CA VAL A 126 13.32 -1.49 -14.39
C VAL A 126 12.33 -2.62 -14.17
N HIS A 127 11.50 -2.96 -15.16
CA HIS A 127 10.56 -4.08 -15.06
C HIS A 127 11.25 -5.43 -14.83
N LEU A 128 12.39 -5.68 -15.51
CA LEU A 128 13.18 -6.88 -15.30
C LEU A 128 13.75 -6.95 -13.89
N PHE A 129 14.34 -5.84 -13.42
CA PHE A 129 14.94 -5.78 -12.09
C PHE A 129 13.88 -5.92 -10.98
N ASP A 130 12.75 -5.24 -11.10
CA ASP A 130 11.64 -5.34 -10.14
C ASP A 130 11.10 -6.78 -10.07
N ALA A 131 11.00 -7.47 -11.21
CA ALA A 131 10.61 -8.88 -11.24
C ALA A 131 11.62 -9.77 -10.49
N LEU A 132 12.93 -9.55 -10.68
CA LEU A 132 13.98 -10.26 -9.95
C LEU A 132 13.92 -9.98 -8.45
N GLU A 133 13.70 -8.72 -8.06
CA GLU A 133 13.57 -8.34 -6.65
C GLU A 133 12.36 -9.01 -6.00
N ILE A 134 11.20 -8.99 -6.64
CA ILE A 134 9.98 -9.67 -6.17
C ILE A 134 10.23 -11.18 -6.00
N GLU A 135 10.80 -11.84 -7.01
CA GLU A 135 11.14 -13.27 -6.96
C GLU A 135 12.06 -13.58 -5.78
N THR A 136 13.11 -12.77 -5.61
CA THR A 136 14.12 -12.95 -4.57
C THR A 136 13.53 -12.75 -3.17
N VAL A 137 12.73 -11.71 -2.96
CA VAL A 137 12.05 -11.47 -1.68
C VAL A 137 11.12 -12.62 -1.35
N ARG A 138 10.28 -13.06 -2.31
CA ARG A 138 9.37 -14.18 -2.10
C ARG A 138 10.10 -15.46 -1.74
N LYS A 139 11.20 -15.76 -2.42
CA LYS A 139 12.05 -16.92 -2.14
C LYS A 139 12.65 -16.87 -0.74
N ASN A 140 13.18 -15.73 -0.32
CA ASN A 140 13.70 -15.55 1.04
C ASN A 140 12.62 -15.77 2.12
N VAL A 141 11.40 -15.26 1.88
CA VAL A 141 10.29 -15.42 2.83
C VAL A 141 9.77 -16.87 2.87
N LEU A 142 9.55 -17.49 1.71
CA LEU A 142 8.91 -18.81 1.62
C LEU A 142 9.85 -19.97 1.96
N GLU A 143 11.13 -19.88 1.55
CA GLU A 143 12.09 -20.97 1.72
C GLU A 143 12.95 -20.81 3.00
N LYS A 144 13.32 -19.56 3.35
CA LYS A 144 14.19 -19.29 4.50
C LYS A 144 13.44 -18.74 5.72
N GLY A 145 12.16 -18.39 5.59
CA GLY A 145 11.38 -17.76 6.65
C GLY A 145 11.86 -16.35 7.03
N LEU A 146 12.68 -15.71 6.17
CA LEU A 146 13.27 -14.40 6.42
C LEU A 146 12.57 -13.31 5.60
N ARG A 147 12.13 -12.26 6.29
CA ARG A 147 11.59 -11.05 5.67
C ARG A 147 12.71 -10.11 5.25
N ILE A 148 12.37 -9.05 4.51
CA ILE A 148 13.28 -7.94 4.26
C ILE A 148 13.86 -7.46 5.59
N ASP A 149 15.14 -7.09 5.61
CA ASP A 149 15.92 -6.74 6.80
C ASP A 149 16.27 -7.94 7.74
N GLY A 150 16.08 -9.16 7.27
CA GLY A 150 16.45 -10.37 7.99
C GLY A 150 15.58 -10.71 9.21
N ARG A 151 14.43 -10.07 9.39
CA ARG A 151 13.49 -10.38 10.47
C ARG A 151 12.78 -11.71 10.25
N ALA A 152 12.50 -12.41 11.35
CA ALA A 152 11.63 -13.59 11.36
C ALA A 152 10.18 -13.21 11.04
N GLN A 153 9.34 -14.20 10.70
CA GLN A 153 7.94 -13.96 10.27
C GLN A 153 7.10 -13.23 11.33
N HIS A 154 7.29 -13.55 12.60
CA HIS A 154 6.54 -12.98 13.73
C HIS A 154 7.28 -11.81 14.42
N GLU A 155 8.46 -11.44 13.94
CA GLU A 155 9.23 -10.36 14.52
C GLU A 155 8.68 -9.01 14.08
N ILE A 156 8.32 -8.16 15.03
CA ILE A 156 7.95 -6.77 14.78
C ILE A 156 9.15 -5.86 14.96
N ARG A 157 9.18 -4.73 14.24
CA ARG A 157 10.22 -3.71 14.44
C ARG A 157 10.12 -3.14 15.85
N PRO A 158 11.24 -2.67 16.43
CA PRO A 158 11.23 -2.01 17.74
C PRO A 158 10.23 -0.87 17.77
N LEU A 159 9.43 -0.82 18.84
CA LEU A 159 8.44 0.23 19.08
C LEU A 159 8.95 1.17 20.17
N ALA A 160 8.77 2.47 19.97
CA ALA A 160 9.02 3.49 20.98
C ALA A 160 7.94 4.57 20.90
N ALA A 161 7.55 5.12 22.06
CA ALA A 161 6.60 6.21 22.14
C ALA A 161 7.08 7.24 23.15
N GLN A 162 6.90 8.51 22.80
CA GLN A 162 7.20 9.64 23.69
C GLN A 162 6.06 10.64 23.63
N VAL A 163 5.62 11.14 24.76
CA VAL A 163 4.58 12.14 24.88
C VAL A 163 5.14 13.46 25.44
N GLY A 164 4.39 14.56 25.26
CA GLY A 164 4.78 15.86 25.81
C GLY A 164 6.01 16.46 25.14
N VAL A 165 6.23 16.18 23.85
CA VAL A 165 7.42 16.60 23.09
C VAL A 165 7.45 18.11 22.86
N LEU A 166 6.29 18.72 22.64
CA LEU A 166 6.13 20.16 22.44
C LEU A 166 5.50 20.81 23.66
N PRO A 167 6.10 21.89 24.20
CA PRO A 167 5.67 22.48 25.48
C PRO A 167 4.43 23.37 25.37
N ARG A 168 4.01 23.79 24.16
CA ARG A 168 2.97 24.82 23.98
C ARG A 168 1.69 24.35 23.31
N VAL A 169 1.63 23.09 22.93
CA VAL A 169 0.43 22.46 22.33
C VAL A 169 -0.38 21.75 23.43
N HIS A 170 -1.67 21.50 23.18
CA HIS A 170 -2.51 20.80 24.16
C HIS A 170 -2.10 19.34 24.37
N GLY A 171 -1.51 18.69 23.35
CA GLY A 171 -0.87 17.42 23.44
C GLY A 171 0.07 17.18 22.28
N SER A 172 1.12 16.39 22.50
CA SER A 172 2.03 15.95 21.45
C SER A 172 2.62 14.60 21.76
N ALA A 173 2.85 13.80 20.72
CA ALA A 173 3.46 12.49 20.82
C ALA A 173 4.33 12.19 19.59
N ILE A 174 5.39 11.42 19.81
CA ILE A 174 6.15 10.75 18.76
C ILE A 174 5.96 9.25 18.96
N PHE A 175 5.60 8.56 17.88
CA PHE A 175 5.57 7.10 17.83
C PHE A 175 6.54 6.62 16.77
N SER A 176 7.43 5.72 17.15
CA SER A 176 8.44 5.15 16.25
C SER A 176 8.27 3.64 16.14
N ARG A 177 8.37 3.13 14.92
CA ARG A 177 8.41 1.71 14.60
C ARG A 177 9.63 1.45 13.71
N GLY A 178 10.72 1.02 14.33
CA GLY A 178 12.03 1.00 13.67
C GLY A 178 12.44 2.39 13.21
N GLU A 179 12.76 2.55 11.94
CA GLU A 179 13.15 3.82 11.33
C GLU A 179 11.97 4.68 10.87
N THR A 180 10.73 4.16 10.95
CA THR A 180 9.52 4.92 10.62
C THR A 180 8.99 5.65 11.85
N GLN A 181 8.70 6.94 11.70
CA GLN A 181 8.27 7.78 12.80
C GLN A 181 6.99 8.53 12.42
N SER A 182 6.06 8.66 13.37
CA SER A 182 4.90 9.51 13.30
C SER A 182 4.96 10.55 14.42
N PHE A 183 4.74 11.80 14.07
CA PHE A 183 4.65 12.92 15.01
C PHE A 183 3.22 13.45 14.99
N ALA A 184 2.57 13.43 16.14
CA ALA A 184 1.20 13.87 16.31
C ALA A 184 1.10 15.03 17.29
N THR A 185 0.21 15.98 16.98
CA THR A 185 -0.19 17.06 17.90
C THR A 185 -1.69 17.07 18.07
N VAL A 186 -2.15 17.44 19.25
CA VAL A 186 -3.56 17.55 19.59
C VAL A 186 -3.89 19.00 19.91
N THR A 187 -5.00 19.48 19.36
CA THR A 187 -5.60 20.77 19.68
C THR A 187 -7.00 20.53 20.21
N LEU A 188 -7.29 20.98 21.42
CA LEU A 188 -8.61 20.92 22.01
C LEU A 188 -9.37 22.22 21.68
N GLY A 189 -10.62 22.09 21.27
CA GLY A 189 -11.49 23.21 20.96
C GLY A 189 -12.80 23.17 21.75
N THR A 190 -13.63 24.16 21.53
CA THR A 190 -14.99 24.27 22.07
C THR A 190 -16.01 23.70 21.08
N LYS A 191 -17.28 23.64 21.46
CA LYS A 191 -18.36 23.24 20.56
C LYS A 191 -18.48 24.13 19.31
N LYS A 192 -18.03 25.38 19.40
CA LYS A 192 -18.06 26.34 18.29
C LYS A 192 -16.98 26.06 17.23
N ASP A 193 -15.97 25.30 17.59
CA ASP A 193 -14.86 24.92 16.71
C ASP A 193 -15.15 23.65 15.92
N ALA A 194 -16.34 23.02 16.13
CA ALA A 194 -16.75 21.86 15.36
C ALA A 194 -16.96 22.24 13.88
N GLN A 195 -16.56 21.37 12.98
CA GLN A 195 -16.80 21.56 11.54
C GLN A 195 -18.29 21.36 11.24
N GLU A 196 -18.92 22.36 10.64
CA GLU A 196 -20.27 22.22 10.08
C GLU A 196 -20.19 21.48 8.76
N LEU A 197 -21.09 20.50 8.57
CA LEU A 197 -21.19 19.69 7.36
C LEU A 197 -22.50 20.00 6.66
N ASP A 198 -22.38 20.36 5.40
CA ASP A 198 -23.53 20.49 4.49
C ASP A 198 -23.56 19.28 3.57
N SER A 199 -24.67 18.54 3.57
CA SER A 199 -24.84 17.33 2.77
C SER A 199 -26.23 17.27 2.13
N VAL A 200 -26.24 17.16 0.82
CA VAL A 200 -27.48 17.02 0.02
C VAL A 200 -28.19 15.70 0.32
N THR A 201 -27.46 14.67 0.70
CA THR A 201 -27.99 13.30 0.95
C THR A 201 -28.32 13.02 2.41
N GLY A 202 -28.15 14.00 3.30
CA GLY A 202 -28.23 13.82 4.74
C GLY A 202 -26.93 13.27 5.34
N GLY A 203 -26.87 13.21 6.65
CA GLY A 203 -25.69 12.78 7.41
C GLY A 203 -25.48 13.61 8.67
N PRO A 204 -24.37 13.49 9.38
CA PRO A 204 -24.09 14.30 10.53
C PRO A 204 -23.98 15.78 10.14
N LEU A 205 -24.65 16.65 10.91
CA LEU A 205 -24.62 18.10 10.67
C LEU A 205 -23.33 18.77 11.17
N SER A 206 -22.58 18.10 12.03
CA SER A 206 -21.31 18.61 12.55
C SER A 206 -20.33 17.49 12.84
N LYS A 207 -19.05 17.81 12.74
CA LYS A 207 -17.93 16.92 13.02
C LYS A 207 -17.06 17.53 14.14
N ARG A 208 -16.96 16.82 15.26
CA ARG A 208 -16.23 17.29 16.44
C ARG A 208 -14.80 16.79 16.51
N PHE A 209 -14.51 15.64 15.92
CA PHE A 209 -13.18 15.06 15.82
C PHE A 209 -12.71 15.15 14.37
N MET A 210 -11.51 15.69 14.18
CA MET A 210 -10.89 15.85 12.88
C MET A 210 -9.46 15.38 12.97
N LEU A 211 -9.01 14.60 12.01
CA LEU A 211 -7.63 14.16 11.89
C LEU A 211 -7.05 14.66 10.56
N HIS A 212 -5.98 15.46 10.65
CA HIS A 212 -5.22 15.91 9.51
C HIS A 212 -3.94 15.09 9.40
N TYR A 213 -3.82 14.31 8.33
CA TYR A 213 -2.64 13.53 8.03
C TYR A 213 -1.81 14.22 6.96
N ASN A 214 -0.53 14.41 7.23
CA ASN A 214 0.43 15.00 6.30
C ASN A 214 1.56 14.02 6.04
N PHE A 215 1.91 13.84 4.76
CA PHE A 215 3.02 12.99 4.34
C PHE A 215 3.81 13.69 3.23
N PRO A 216 4.55 14.76 3.57
CA PRO A 216 5.30 15.52 2.59
C PRO A 216 6.44 14.67 1.97
N PRO A 217 6.93 15.04 0.77
CA PRO A 217 7.92 14.26 0.01
C PRO A 217 9.20 13.95 0.80
N TYR A 218 9.63 14.84 1.68
CA TYR A 218 10.83 14.61 2.50
C TYR A 218 10.71 13.40 3.46
N CYS A 219 9.51 12.92 3.74
CA CYS A 219 9.32 11.69 4.55
C CYS A 219 9.88 10.44 3.87
N THR A 220 9.99 10.46 2.55
CA THR A 220 10.58 9.40 1.72
C THR A 220 11.93 9.78 1.13
N GLY A 221 12.44 10.98 1.44
CA GLY A 221 13.67 11.50 0.86
C GLY A 221 13.51 11.99 -0.58
N GLU A 222 12.28 12.23 -1.00
CA GLU A 222 11.96 12.71 -2.35
C GLU A 222 11.87 14.23 -2.42
N VAL A 223 12.15 14.78 -3.59
CA VAL A 223 11.89 16.18 -3.92
C VAL A 223 10.51 16.27 -4.55
N GLY A 224 9.63 17.09 -3.99
CA GLY A 224 8.26 17.21 -4.48
C GLY A 224 7.58 18.50 -4.04
N ARG A 225 6.38 18.73 -4.58
CA ARG A 225 5.58 19.90 -4.29
C ARG A 225 5.04 19.85 -2.86
N LEU A 226 5.15 20.95 -2.13
CA LEU A 226 4.53 21.14 -0.81
C LEU A 226 3.27 22.00 -0.95
N GLY A 227 2.36 21.90 0.02
CA GLY A 227 1.20 22.79 0.14
C GLY A 227 -0.11 22.31 -0.48
N SER A 228 -0.16 21.08 -1.00
CA SER A 228 -1.43 20.45 -1.42
C SER A 228 -1.54 19.05 -0.84
N THR A 229 -2.72 18.70 -0.33
CA THR A 229 -2.99 17.37 0.21
C THR A 229 -3.20 16.37 -0.94
N GLY A 230 -2.41 15.30 -0.96
CA GLY A 230 -2.52 14.23 -1.93
C GLY A 230 -3.65 13.23 -1.58
N ARG A 231 -4.05 12.42 -2.55
CA ARG A 231 -5.08 11.37 -2.33
C ARG A 231 -4.68 10.37 -1.25
N ARG A 232 -3.38 10.06 -1.15
CA ARG A 232 -2.83 9.19 -0.08
C ARG A 232 -3.07 9.78 1.29
N GLU A 233 -2.82 11.08 1.47
CA GLU A 233 -3.01 11.77 2.74
C GLU A 233 -4.48 11.81 3.14
N ILE A 234 -5.38 12.05 2.18
CA ILE A 234 -6.82 12.01 2.42
C ILE A 234 -7.27 10.61 2.85
N GLY A 235 -6.86 9.57 2.12
CA GLY A 235 -7.23 8.19 2.41
C GLY A 235 -6.69 7.68 3.76
N HIS A 236 -5.41 7.91 4.03
CA HIS A 236 -4.78 7.54 5.30
C HIS A 236 -5.38 8.32 6.48
N GLY A 237 -5.63 9.62 6.31
CA GLY A 237 -6.28 10.45 7.31
C GLY A 237 -7.69 9.95 7.63
N ALA A 238 -8.47 9.60 6.61
CA ALA A 238 -9.82 9.07 6.79
C ALA A 238 -9.85 7.72 7.51
N LEU A 239 -8.87 6.83 7.24
CA LEU A 239 -8.75 5.55 7.95
C LEU A 239 -8.35 5.76 9.41
N ALA A 240 -7.33 6.57 9.67
CA ALA A 240 -6.87 6.86 11.02
C ALA A 240 -7.92 7.60 11.87
N GLU A 241 -8.75 8.43 11.24
CA GLU A 241 -9.83 9.16 11.93
C GLU A 241 -10.96 8.23 12.38
N ARG A 242 -11.21 7.15 11.63
CA ARG A 242 -12.26 6.17 11.92
C ARG A 242 -11.84 5.09 12.93
N SER A 243 -10.52 4.91 13.14
CA SER A 243 -9.96 3.96 14.12
C SER A 243 -10.05 4.49 15.55
#